data_87db11570cbc94994b2beb797f11d6f1
#
_entry.id   87db11570cbc94994b2beb797f11d6f1
#
_cell.length_a   1.000
_cell.length_b   1.000
_cell.length_c   1.000
_cell.angle_alpha   90.00
_cell.angle_beta   90.00
_cell.angle_gamma   90.00
#
_symmetry.space_group_name_H-M   'P 1'
#
loop_
_entity.id
_entity.type
_entity.pdbx_description
1 polymer ?
#
loop_
_entity_poly.entity_id
_entity_poly.type
_entity_poly.pdbx_seq_one_letter_code
_entity_poly.pdbx_strand_id
1 'polypeptide(L)'
;MTKYTSLLGQNEPELRDALGLSEAEFSVYLAALELGAANLQEISRKSGVKRTSIYSFVDNLKEHRLLTELKKRKRRLYVAADPRMLVDRSKMRTQLLEQRVPELLAITNDSLNKPKISFHEGKTGLQEVYNIVLRDKQTIYAWEDIDRMLGVLPIFLQKYAEERSAKKIPLRSIVRDTPLAREFVAENNARLSRDSRFIVCDELATDIEVFGNKVALFSLRKDFPFAVLIEDAGIAKTLKTAWTELWDRLESASHL
;
A
#
# COMPACT_ATOMS: atom_id res chain seq x y z
N MET A 1 -25.24 -26.15 2.22
CA MET A 1 -24.89 -25.02 1.33
C MET A 1 -26.10 -24.11 1.29
N THR A 2 -25.98 -22.91 1.83
CA THR A 2 -27.07 -21.94 1.90
C THR A 2 -27.36 -21.35 0.53
N LYS A 3 -28.62 -21.02 0.25
CA LYS A 3 -29.10 -20.41 -1.01
C LYS A 3 -28.31 -19.15 -1.43
N TYR A 4 -27.56 -18.56 -0.51
CA TYR A 4 -26.75 -17.33 -0.71
C TYR A 4 -25.39 -17.59 -1.34
N THR A 5 -24.81 -18.78 -1.13
CA THR A 5 -23.55 -19.19 -1.75
C THR A 5 -23.63 -19.16 -3.29
N SER A 6 -24.84 -19.37 -3.85
CA SER A 6 -25.07 -19.28 -5.31
C SER A 6 -25.16 -17.83 -5.83
N LEU A 7 -25.52 -16.86 -4.98
CA LEU A 7 -25.66 -15.44 -5.35
C LEU A 7 -24.35 -14.66 -5.14
N LEU A 8 -23.61 -14.95 -4.07
CA LEU A 8 -22.37 -14.25 -3.70
C LEU A 8 -21.12 -14.96 -4.26
N GLY A 9 -21.24 -16.26 -4.62
CA GLY A 9 -20.18 -17.04 -5.24
C GLY A 9 -18.90 -17.09 -4.40
N GLN A 10 -17.77 -16.97 -5.07
CA GLN A 10 -16.44 -16.99 -4.44
C GLN A 10 -16.15 -15.77 -3.56
N ASN A 11 -16.96 -14.70 -3.66
CA ASN A 11 -16.74 -13.44 -2.93
C ASN A 11 -17.38 -13.43 -1.52
N GLU A 12 -18.09 -14.50 -1.13
CA GLU A 12 -18.73 -14.60 0.20
C GLU A 12 -17.72 -14.46 1.37
N PRO A 13 -16.57 -15.17 1.36
CA PRO A 13 -15.59 -15.04 2.43
C PRO A 13 -15.00 -13.62 2.54
N GLU A 14 -14.67 -12.99 1.42
CA GLU A 14 -14.12 -11.64 1.38
C GLU A 14 -15.12 -10.61 1.92
N LEU A 15 -16.39 -10.73 1.57
CA LEU A 15 -17.44 -9.84 2.07
C LEU A 15 -17.67 -10.02 3.57
N ARG A 16 -17.66 -11.26 4.05
CA ARG A 16 -17.77 -11.60 5.47
C ARG A 16 -16.63 -10.99 6.27
N ASP A 17 -15.41 -11.15 5.80
CA ASP A 17 -14.20 -10.63 6.44
C ASP A 17 -14.18 -9.08 6.42
N ALA A 18 -14.61 -8.46 5.33
CA ALA A 18 -14.77 -7.00 5.24
C ALA A 18 -15.80 -6.45 6.24
N LEU A 19 -16.80 -7.24 6.63
CA LEU A 19 -17.78 -6.90 7.65
C LEU A 19 -17.33 -7.28 9.08
N GLY A 20 -16.21 -8.00 9.22
CA GLY A 20 -15.70 -8.50 10.49
C GLY A 20 -16.62 -9.53 11.15
N LEU A 21 -17.30 -10.36 10.37
CA LEU A 21 -18.29 -11.32 10.85
C LEU A 21 -17.78 -12.76 10.80
N SER A 22 -18.16 -13.55 11.79
CA SER A 22 -18.07 -15.01 11.70
C SER A 22 -19.09 -15.56 10.69
N GLU A 23 -18.88 -16.80 10.25
CA GLU A 23 -19.81 -17.47 9.32
C GLU A 23 -21.26 -17.53 9.86
N ALA A 24 -21.41 -17.78 11.15
CA ALA A 24 -22.73 -17.83 11.80
C ALA A 24 -23.40 -16.44 11.86
N GLU A 25 -22.66 -15.40 12.19
CA GLU A 25 -23.16 -14.02 12.19
C GLU A 25 -23.56 -13.55 10.82
N PHE A 26 -22.74 -13.85 9.81
CA PHE A 26 -23.01 -13.50 8.42
C PHE A 26 -24.26 -14.22 7.89
N SER A 27 -24.41 -15.53 8.20
CA SER A 27 -25.62 -16.28 7.84
C SER A 27 -26.89 -15.70 8.47
N VAL A 28 -26.80 -15.25 9.73
CA VAL A 28 -27.91 -14.60 10.45
C VAL A 28 -28.24 -13.24 9.83
N TYR A 29 -27.24 -12.45 9.48
CA TYR A 29 -27.44 -11.16 8.82
C TYR A 29 -28.12 -11.33 7.44
N LEU A 30 -27.67 -12.27 6.61
CA LEU A 30 -28.28 -12.55 5.31
C LEU A 30 -29.72 -13.05 5.44
N ALA A 31 -30.00 -13.92 6.43
CA ALA A 31 -31.36 -14.38 6.70
C ALA A 31 -32.29 -13.24 7.13
N ALA A 32 -31.78 -12.32 7.95
CA ALA A 32 -32.54 -11.13 8.37
C ALA A 32 -32.78 -10.15 7.21
N LEU A 33 -31.84 -10.00 6.28
CA LEU A 33 -32.02 -9.21 5.05
C LEU A 33 -33.18 -9.75 4.19
N GLU A 34 -33.23 -11.08 4.02
CA GLU A 34 -34.25 -11.72 3.18
C GLU A 34 -35.63 -11.69 3.85
N LEU A 35 -35.70 -11.86 5.17
CA LEU A 35 -36.95 -11.89 5.92
C LEU A 35 -37.54 -10.51 6.20
N GLY A 36 -36.70 -9.47 6.20
CA GLY A 36 -37.10 -8.18 6.71
C GLY A 36 -37.29 -8.20 8.22
N ALA A 37 -38.43 -7.70 8.74
CA ALA A 37 -38.71 -7.70 10.18
C ALA A 37 -39.12 -9.09 10.65
N ALA A 38 -38.23 -9.82 11.32
CA ALA A 38 -38.42 -11.20 11.75
C ALA A 38 -38.01 -11.42 13.22
N ASN A 39 -38.59 -12.41 13.88
CA ASN A 39 -38.14 -12.82 15.21
C ASN A 39 -36.95 -13.81 15.12
N LEU A 40 -36.24 -14.03 16.26
CA LEU A 40 -35.07 -14.93 16.25
C LEU A 40 -35.39 -16.37 15.88
N GLN A 41 -36.60 -16.84 16.05
CA GLN A 41 -36.98 -18.19 15.64
C GLN A 41 -37.07 -18.31 14.13
N GLU A 42 -37.64 -17.31 13.46
CA GLU A 42 -37.72 -17.24 12.00
C GLU A 42 -36.32 -17.10 11.39
N ILE A 43 -35.48 -16.22 11.96
CA ILE A 43 -34.10 -16.03 11.54
C ILE A 43 -33.28 -17.33 11.72
N SER A 44 -33.41 -18.00 12.88
CA SER A 44 -32.75 -19.27 13.17
C SER A 44 -33.10 -20.34 12.14
N ARG A 45 -34.40 -20.49 11.86
CA ARG A 45 -34.88 -21.46 10.84
C ARG A 45 -34.36 -21.15 9.43
N LYS A 46 -34.26 -19.86 9.10
CA LYS A 46 -33.81 -19.42 7.78
C LYS A 46 -32.30 -19.50 7.60
N SER A 47 -31.52 -19.11 8.61
CA SER A 47 -30.06 -19.12 8.60
C SER A 47 -29.45 -20.50 8.83
N GLY A 48 -30.22 -21.45 9.40
CA GLY A 48 -29.69 -22.73 9.87
C GLY A 48 -28.89 -22.65 11.19
N VAL A 49 -28.71 -21.46 11.76
CA VAL A 49 -27.98 -21.24 13.00
C VAL A 49 -28.90 -21.50 14.19
N LYS A 50 -28.46 -22.30 15.17
CA LYS A 50 -29.26 -22.59 16.36
C LYS A 50 -29.61 -21.30 17.12
N ARG A 51 -30.86 -21.17 17.54
CA ARG A 51 -31.36 -20.00 18.26
C ARG A 51 -30.53 -19.66 19.52
N THR A 52 -30.04 -20.67 20.25
CA THR A 52 -29.15 -20.50 21.40
C THR A 52 -27.86 -19.82 21.02
N SER A 53 -27.28 -20.19 19.88
CA SER A 53 -26.05 -19.56 19.35
C SER A 53 -26.32 -18.12 18.92
N ILE A 54 -27.51 -17.82 18.34
CA ILE A 54 -27.84 -16.45 17.94
C ILE A 54 -27.88 -15.53 19.15
N TYR A 55 -28.40 -15.98 20.29
CA TYR A 55 -28.42 -15.20 21.52
C TYR A 55 -27.03 -14.82 22.02
N SER A 56 -25.99 -15.61 21.75
CA SER A 56 -24.62 -15.31 22.21
C SER A 56 -23.96 -14.16 21.43
N PHE A 57 -24.41 -13.84 20.23
CA PHE A 57 -23.81 -12.82 19.37
C PHE A 57 -24.79 -11.78 18.79
N VAL A 58 -26.11 -11.91 19.02
CA VAL A 58 -27.08 -10.95 18.50
C VAL A 58 -26.84 -9.53 19.01
N ASP A 59 -26.36 -9.37 20.24
CA ASP A 59 -26.01 -8.08 20.80
C ASP A 59 -24.80 -7.48 20.08
N ASN A 60 -23.79 -8.29 19.74
CA ASN A 60 -22.67 -7.88 18.89
C ASN A 60 -23.14 -7.36 17.52
N LEU A 61 -24.05 -8.07 16.86
CA LEU A 61 -24.65 -7.60 15.60
C LEU A 61 -25.41 -6.27 15.75
N LYS A 62 -26.02 -6.03 16.91
CA LYS A 62 -26.69 -4.74 17.20
C LYS A 62 -25.68 -3.62 17.48
N GLU A 63 -24.64 -3.89 18.23
CA GLU A 63 -23.55 -2.94 18.51
C GLU A 63 -22.86 -2.52 17.20
N HIS A 64 -22.59 -3.47 16.32
CA HIS A 64 -22.09 -3.21 14.96
C HIS A 64 -23.16 -2.63 14.03
N ARG A 65 -24.37 -2.40 14.52
CA ARG A 65 -25.50 -1.84 13.78
C ARG A 65 -25.83 -2.62 12.49
N LEU A 66 -25.59 -3.91 12.48
CA LEU A 66 -25.96 -4.82 11.41
C LEU A 66 -27.39 -5.32 11.58
N LEU A 67 -27.87 -5.40 12.84
CA LEU A 67 -29.25 -5.66 13.19
C LEU A 67 -29.82 -4.54 14.06
N THR A 68 -31.10 -4.23 13.86
CA THR A 68 -31.86 -3.32 14.75
C THR A 68 -33.00 -4.09 15.38
N GLU A 69 -33.15 -4.00 16.69
CA GLU A 69 -34.28 -4.59 17.43
C GLU A 69 -35.49 -3.63 17.41
N LEU A 70 -36.62 -4.14 16.94
CA LEU A 70 -37.89 -3.45 16.95
C LEU A 70 -38.83 -4.15 17.96
N LYS A 71 -39.38 -3.41 18.90
CA LYS A 71 -40.43 -3.90 19.79
C LYS A 71 -41.81 -3.61 19.17
N LYS A 72 -42.51 -4.65 18.72
CA LYS A 72 -43.87 -4.52 18.21
C LYS A 72 -44.83 -5.28 19.12
N ARG A 73 -45.62 -4.54 19.92
CA ARG A 73 -46.49 -5.11 20.99
C ARG A 73 -45.66 -5.96 21.97
N LYS A 74 -45.94 -7.26 22.10
CA LYS A 74 -45.24 -8.20 23.00
C LYS A 74 -44.10 -8.99 22.29
N ARG A 75 -43.77 -8.66 21.03
CA ARG A 75 -42.76 -9.41 20.24
C ARG A 75 -41.55 -8.56 19.96
N ARG A 76 -40.39 -9.19 20.03
CA ARG A 76 -39.11 -8.60 19.57
C ARG A 76 -38.87 -9.05 18.12
N LEU A 77 -38.71 -8.11 17.22
CA LEU A 77 -38.37 -8.34 15.83
C LEU A 77 -36.98 -7.73 15.57
N TYR A 78 -36.27 -8.32 14.64
CA TYR A 78 -34.95 -7.87 14.22
C TYR A 78 -35.00 -7.57 12.74
N VAL A 79 -34.38 -6.44 12.36
CA VAL A 79 -34.30 -5.97 10.98
C VAL A 79 -32.83 -5.78 10.64
N ALA A 80 -32.37 -6.33 9.52
CA ALA A 80 -31.03 -6.11 9.02
C ALA A 80 -30.85 -4.67 8.51
N ALA A 81 -29.65 -4.13 8.69
CA ALA A 81 -29.28 -2.85 8.11
C ALA A 81 -29.23 -2.93 6.59
N ASP A 82 -29.63 -1.87 5.91
CA ASP A 82 -29.49 -1.74 4.46
C ASP A 82 -28.02 -1.85 4.06
N PRO A 83 -27.64 -2.75 3.14
CA PRO A 83 -26.26 -2.92 2.69
C PRO A 83 -25.60 -1.61 2.20
N ARG A 84 -26.36 -0.68 1.62
CA ARG A 84 -25.85 0.63 1.20
C ARG A 84 -25.29 1.44 2.36
N MET A 85 -25.94 1.37 3.53
CA MET A 85 -25.45 2.04 4.75
C MET A 85 -24.14 1.45 5.27
N LEU A 86 -23.83 0.19 4.95
CA LEU A 86 -22.56 -0.43 5.35
C LEU A 86 -21.37 0.20 4.61
N VAL A 87 -21.56 0.50 3.32
CA VAL A 87 -20.55 1.21 2.52
C VAL A 87 -20.28 2.60 3.08
N ASP A 88 -21.31 3.37 3.40
CA ASP A 88 -21.16 4.73 3.95
C ASP A 88 -20.45 4.70 5.30
N ARG A 89 -20.77 3.73 6.17
CA ARG A 89 -20.09 3.54 7.44
C ARG A 89 -18.62 3.15 7.29
N SER A 90 -18.31 2.29 6.32
CA SER A 90 -16.92 1.92 6.04
C SER A 90 -16.10 3.13 5.61
N LYS A 91 -16.65 3.96 4.73
CA LYS A 91 -16.03 5.23 4.31
C LYS A 91 -15.80 6.16 5.49
N MET A 92 -16.79 6.35 6.37
CA MET A 92 -16.66 7.20 7.56
C MET A 92 -15.59 6.68 8.52
N ARG A 93 -15.50 5.34 8.72
CA ARG A 93 -14.45 4.73 9.56
C ARG A 93 -13.06 4.97 8.96
N THR A 94 -12.90 4.79 7.65
CA THR A 94 -11.64 5.04 6.95
C THR A 94 -11.22 6.49 7.12
N GLN A 95 -12.12 7.44 6.87
CA GLN A 95 -11.84 8.87 7.05
C GLN A 95 -11.44 9.22 8.49
N LEU A 96 -12.14 8.66 9.48
CA LEU A 96 -11.78 8.86 10.89
C LEU A 96 -10.39 8.33 11.21
N LEU A 97 -10.06 7.11 10.72
CA LEU A 97 -8.73 6.53 10.90
C LEU A 97 -7.67 7.38 10.22
N GLU A 98 -7.88 7.82 8.98
CA GLU A 98 -6.95 8.69 8.25
C GLU A 98 -6.67 9.98 9.04
N GLN A 99 -7.70 10.60 9.62
CA GLN A 99 -7.56 11.79 10.45
C GLN A 99 -6.79 11.55 11.75
N ARG A 100 -6.90 10.35 12.34
CA ARG A 100 -6.30 10.00 13.64
C ARG A 100 -4.96 9.27 13.55
N VAL A 101 -4.59 8.78 12.36
CA VAL A 101 -3.29 8.14 12.13
C VAL A 101 -2.10 8.99 12.62
N PRO A 102 -2.05 10.32 12.38
CA PRO A 102 -0.94 11.13 12.91
C PRO A 102 -0.83 11.09 14.43
N GLU A 103 -1.97 11.12 15.16
CA GLU A 103 -2.01 11.03 16.62
C GLU A 103 -1.55 9.65 17.12
N LEU A 104 -1.97 8.57 16.44
CA LEU A 104 -1.54 7.21 16.77
C LEU A 104 -0.05 7.01 16.49
N LEU A 105 0.46 7.57 15.39
CA LEU A 105 1.89 7.58 15.09
C LEU A 105 2.71 8.39 16.10
N ALA A 106 2.15 9.48 16.65
CA ALA A 106 2.80 10.24 17.71
C ALA A 106 2.99 9.42 19.00
N ILE A 107 2.06 8.51 19.32
CA ILE A 107 2.19 7.60 20.47
C ILE A 107 3.32 6.58 20.25
N THR A 108 3.52 6.13 19.00
CA THR A 108 4.61 5.20 18.66
C THR A 108 5.97 5.90 18.56
N ASN A 109 5.96 7.22 18.34
CA ASN A 109 7.15 8.05 18.16
C ASN A 109 7.72 8.61 19.47
N ASP A 110 7.65 7.89 20.58
CA ASP A 110 8.33 8.27 21.83
C ASP A 110 9.89 8.12 21.73
N SER A 111 10.39 8.02 20.51
CA SER A 111 11.80 8.12 20.17
C SER A 111 12.02 9.12 19.04
N LEU A 112 11.88 10.41 19.34
CA LEU A 112 12.20 11.56 18.45
C LEU A 112 13.63 11.53 17.84
N ASN A 113 14.43 10.51 18.17
CA ASN A 113 15.82 10.34 17.74
C ASN A 113 16.14 9.02 17.04
N LYS A 114 15.12 8.20 16.67
CA LYS A 114 15.40 6.96 15.93
C LYS A 114 15.03 7.11 14.45
N PRO A 115 15.90 6.64 13.53
CA PRO A 115 15.54 6.54 12.12
C PRO A 115 14.27 5.72 11.95
N LYS A 116 13.32 6.22 11.16
CA LYS A 116 12.19 5.39 10.75
C LYS A 116 12.60 4.53 9.58
N ILE A 117 12.53 3.22 9.77
CA ILE A 117 12.90 2.23 8.75
C ILE A 117 11.69 1.40 8.40
N SER A 118 11.39 1.28 7.11
CA SER A 118 10.35 0.40 6.60
C SER A 118 10.91 -0.53 5.53
N PHE A 119 10.38 -1.75 5.51
CA PHE A 119 10.76 -2.80 4.58
C PHE A 119 9.57 -3.11 3.65
N HIS A 120 9.82 -3.17 2.36
CA HIS A 120 8.80 -3.29 1.31
C HIS A 120 9.15 -4.47 0.40
N GLU A 121 8.38 -5.55 0.48
CA GLU A 121 8.67 -6.80 -0.22
C GLU A 121 8.06 -6.88 -1.62
N GLY A 122 8.76 -7.58 -2.50
CA GLY A 122 8.27 -7.90 -3.83
C GLY A 122 8.19 -6.70 -4.77
N LYS A 123 7.68 -6.96 -5.97
CA LYS A 123 7.51 -5.92 -7.00
C LYS A 123 6.54 -4.81 -6.56
N THR A 124 5.50 -5.15 -5.83
CA THR A 124 4.53 -4.19 -5.28
C THR A 124 5.20 -3.27 -4.26
N GLY A 125 6.02 -3.84 -3.36
CA GLY A 125 6.78 -3.05 -2.39
C GLY A 125 7.76 -2.07 -3.04
N LEU A 126 8.45 -2.48 -4.11
CA LEU A 126 9.29 -1.56 -4.89
C LEU A 126 8.45 -0.39 -5.45
N GLN A 127 7.29 -0.70 -6.04
CA GLN A 127 6.39 0.32 -6.60
C GLN A 127 5.88 1.32 -5.54
N GLU A 128 5.60 0.84 -4.33
CA GLU A 128 5.19 1.70 -3.20
C GLU A 128 6.27 2.74 -2.87
N VAL A 129 7.55 2.32 -2.81
CA VAL A 129 8.66 3.23 -2.51
C VAL A 129 8.87 4.24 -3.64
N TYR A 130 8.84 3.84 -4.91
CA TYR A 130 8.86 4.77 -6.04
C TYR A 130 7.70 5.78 -6.00
N ASN A 131 6.51 5.35 -5.58
CA ASN A 131 5.38 6.27 -5.39
C ASN A 131 5.59 7.26 -4.24
N ILE A 132 6.35 6.89 -3.19
CA ILE A 132 6.77 7.84 -2.14
C ILE A 132 7.70 8.90 -2.73
N VAL A 133 8.69 8.51 -3.52
CA VAL A 133 9.59 9.44 -4.23
C VAL A 133 8.80 10.46 -5.07
N LEU A 134 7.81 10.00 -5.85
CA LEU A 134 6.96 10.89 -6.65
C LEU A 134 6.11 11.85 -5.82
N ARG A 135 5.71 11.47 -4.61
CA ARG A 135 4.93 12.33 -3.70
C ARG A 135 5.76 13.40 -3.05
N ASP A 136 7.00 13.07 -2.68
CA ASP A 136 7.91 13.99 -1.98
C ASP A 136 8.42 15.13 -2.89
N LYS A 137 8.45 14.92 -4.19
CA LYS A 137 8.82 15.93 -5.21
C LYS A 137 10.18 16.60 -4.97
N GLN A 138 11.12 15.88 -4.37
CA GLN A 138 12.48 16.36 -4.12
C GLN A 138 13.42 15.94 -5.25
N THR A 139 14.54 16.66 -5.43
CA THR A 139 15.62 16.19 -6.30
C THR A 139 16.14 14.84 -5.81
N ILE A 140 16.29 13.90 -6.74
CA ILE A 140 16.78 12.55 -6.47
C ILE A 140 18.26 12.48 -6.81
N TYR A 141 19.06 11.94 -5.90
CA TYR A 141 20.47 11.61 -6.07
C TYR A 141 20.61 10.10 -6.02
N ALA A 142 20.98 9.46 -7.13
CA ALA A 142 20.93 8.02 -7.25
C ALA A 142 22.25 7.38 -7.64
N TRP A 143 22.45 6.13 -7.18
CA TRP A 143 23.36 5.14 -7.77
C TRP A 143 22.48 4.07 -8.41
N GLU A 144 22.70 3.77 -9.68
CA GLU A 144 21.79 2.90 -10.44
C GLU A 144 22.56 1.88 -11.29
N ASP A 145 22.04 0.65 -11.31
CA ASP A 145 22.37 -0.38 -12.27
C ASP A 145 21.20 -0.56 -13.27
N ILE A 146 21.28 0.10 -14.41
CA ILE A 146 20.21 0.09 -15.44
C ILE A 146 19.91 -1.32 -15.94
N ASP A 147 20.92 -2.19 -16.08
CA ASP A 147 20.74 -3.57 -16.52
C ASP A 147 19.84 -4.35 -15.57
N ARG A 148 20.02 -4.16 -14.25
CA ARG A 148 19.20 -4.80 -13.22
C ARG A 148 17.81 -4.21 -13.14
N MET A 149 17.70 -2.88 -13.17
CA MET A 149 16.43 -2.17 -13.15
C MET A 149 15.48 -2.66 -14.24
N LEU A 150 15.96 -2.70 -15.48
CA LEU A 150 15.18 -3.17 -16.64
C LEU A 150 14.85 -4.66 -16.56
N GLY A 151 15.66 -5.45 -15.84
CA GLY A 151 15.41 -6.88 -15.63
C GLY A 151 14.27 -7.21 -14.66
N VAL A 152 13.87 -6.28 -13.79
CA VAL A 152 12.88 -6.54 -12.71
C VAL A 152 11.51 -5.92 -12.96
N LEU A 153 11.45 -4.63 -13.34
CA LEU A 153 10.22 -3.86 -13.48
C LEU A 153 10.20 -2.96 -14.74
N PRO A 154 10.49 -3.46 -15.95
CA PRO A 154 10.71 -2.61 -17.12
C PRO A 154 9.53 -1.67 -17.44
N ILE A 155 8.31 -2.20 -17.47
CA ILE A 155 7.10 -1.41 -17.81
C ILE A 155 6.77 -0.38 -16.72
N PHE A 156 6.92 -0.75 -15.45
CA PHE A 156 6.64 0.17 -14.35
C PHE A 156 7.66 1.31 -14.32
N LEU A 157 8.95 1.00 -14.45
CA LEU A 157 10.02 1.99 -14.39
C LEU A 157 9.94 3.00 -15.55
N GLN A 158 9.50 2.57 -16.71
CA GLN A 158 9.23 3.50 -17.81
C GLN A 158 8.12 4.50 -17.43
N LYS A 159 6.98 4.01 -16.93
CA LYS A 159 5.89 4.88 -16.48
C LYS A 159 6.30 5.80 -15.33
N TYR A 160 7.05 5.28 -14.36
CA TYR A 160 7.60 6.07 -13.25
C TYR A 160 8.50 7.20 -13.76
N ALA A 161 9.41 6.92 -14.69
CA ALA A 161 10.32 7.91 -15.24
C ALA A 161 9.57 9.02 -16.01
N GLU A 162 8.54 8.66 -16.76
CA GLU A 162 7.67 9.61 -17.47
C GLU A 162 6.87 10.48 -16.47
N GLU A 163 6.27 9.87 -15.45
CA GLU A 163 5.52 10.59 -14.41
C GLU A 163 6.42 11.51 -13.59
N ARG A 164 7.63 11.05 -13.21
CA ARG A 164 8.64 11.85 -12.53
C ARG A 164 9.02 13.07 -13.35
N SER A 165 9.29 12.87 -14.64
CA SER A 165 9.65 13.96 -15.57
C SER A 165 8.49 14.95 -15.74
N ALA A 166 7.25 14.48 -15.91
CA ALA A 166 6.05 15.33 -16.00
C ALA A 166 5.84 16.17 -14.72
N LYS A 167 6.18 15.62 -13.55
CA LYS A 167 6.17 16.34 -12.27
C LYS A 167 7.37 17.26 -12.07
N LYS A 168 8.30 17.33 -13.04
CA LYS A 168 9.55 18.13 -12.98
C LYS A 168 10.43 17.80 -11.78
N ILE A 169 10.48 16.54 -11.38
CA ILE A 169 11.34 16.04 -10.32
C ILE A 169 12.71 15.69 -10.94
N PRO A 170 13.79 16.44 -10.63
CA PRO A 170 15.10 16.18 -11.22
C PRO A 170 15.69 14.86 -10.68
N LEU A 171 16.33 14.10 -11.55
CA LEU A 171 17.14 12.94 -11.18
C LEU A 171 18.58 13.18 -11.61
N ARG A 172 19.51 13.08 -10.68
CA ARG A 172 20.95 12.99 -10.93
C ARG A 172 21.41 11.60 -10.56
N SER A 173 21.97 10.86 -11.51
CA SER A 173 22.32 9.47 -11.26
C SER A 173 23.75 9.13 -11.66
N ILE A 174 24.43 8.44 -10.77
CA ILE A 174 25.69 7.76 -11.02
C ILE A 174 25.33 6.36 -11.49
N VAL A 175 25.64 6.05 -12.74
CA VAL A 175 25.20 4.84 -13.42
C VAL A 175 26.38 3.91 -13.65
N ARG A 176 26.21 2.61 -13.35
CA ARG A 176 27.23 1.61 -13.72
C ARG A 176 27.44 1.61 -15.24
N ASP A 177 28.69 1.73 -15.65
CA ASP A 177 29.08 1.82 -17.06
C ASP A 177 28.93 0.47 -17.76
N THR A 178 27.89 0.33 -18.57
CA THR A 178 27.64 -0.82 -19.43
C THR A 178 27.16 -0.35 -20.79
N PRO A 179 27.29 -1.18 -21.86
CA PRO A 179 26.75 -0.82 -23.17
C PRO A 179 25.26 -0.47 -23.15
N LEU A 180 24.45 -1.27 -22.42
CA LEU A 180 23.00 -1.04 -22.27
C LEU A 180 22.71 0.26 -21.52
N ALA A 181 23.46 0.53 -20.45
CA ALA A 181 23.30 1.76 -19.68
C ALA A 181 23.66 3.01 -20.51
N ARG A 182 24.71 2.95 -21.35
CA ARG A 182 25.08 4.04 -22.26
C ARG A 182 23.98 4.33 -23.28
N GLU A 183 23.44 3.31 -23.93
CA GLU A 183 22.31 3.42 -24.86
C GLU A 183 21.09 4.05 -24.17
N PHE A 184 20.69 3.51 -23.01
CA PHE A 184 19.57 4.01 -22.24
C PHE A 184 19.73 5.48 -21.82
N VAL A 185 20.92 5.87 -21.35
CA VAL A 185 21.21 7.25 -20.93
C VAL A 185 21.19 8.20 -22.11
N ALA A 186 21.79 7.82 -23.27
CA ALA A 186 21.78 8.63 -24.48
C ALA A 186 20.34 8.95 -24.96
N GLU A 187 19.45 7.97 -24.91
CA GLU A 187 18.06 8.15 -25.33
C GLU A 187 17.20 8.93 -24.33
N ASN A 188 17.51 8.83 -23.04
CA ASN A 188 16.56 9.22 -21.99
C ASN A 188 16.95 10.42 -21.14
N ASN A 189 18.23 10.85 -21.13
CA ASN A 189 18.67 11.96 -20.27
C ASN A 189 17.85 13.23 -20.50
N ALA A 190 17.82 13.73 -21.73
CA ALA A 190 17.09 14.95 -22.06
C ALA A 190 15.56 14.76 -21.93
N ARG A 191 15.04 13.64 -22.44
CA ARG A 191 13.60 13.35 -22.48
C ARG A 191 12.99 13.19 -21.10
N LEU A 192 13.74 12.61 -20.15
CA LEU A 192 13.22 12.27 -18.83
C LEU A 192 13.75 13.16 -17.69
N SER A 193 14.22 14.37 -17.97
CA SER A 193 14.72 15.31 -16.94
C SER A 193 15.73 14.64 -16.01
N ARG A 194 16.72 13.99 -16.60
CA ARG A 194 17.73 13.19 -15.93
C ARG A 194 19.11 13.71 -16.32
N ASP A 195 20.05 13.74 -15.37
CA ASP A 195 21.47 14.01 -15.57
C ASP A 195 22.25 12.83 -15.05
N SER A 196 23.12 12.24 -15.89
CA SER A 196 23.81 10.98 -15.57
C SER A 196 25.31 11.11 -15.76
N ARG A 197 26.08 10.43 -14.88
CA ARG A 197 27.51 10.22 -15.00
C ARG A 197 27.83 8.74 -14.86
N PHE A 198 28.81 8.24 -15.56
CA PHE A 198 29.16 6.82 -15.54
C PHE A 198 30.25 6.52 -14.53
N ILE A 199 30.10 5.39 -13.83
CA ILE A 199 31.12 4.83 -12.95
C ILE A 199 31.53 3.44 -13.46
N VAL A 200 32.83 3.25 -13.60
CA VAL A 200 33.41 1.92 -13.90
C VAL A 200 33.59 1.18 -12.60
N CYS A 201 32.80 0.14 -12.41
CA CYS A 201 32.89 -0.76 -11.26
C CYS A 201 32.37 -2.14 -11.65
N ASP A 202 32.76 -3.16 -10.89
CA ASP A 202 32.36 -4.53 -11.15
C ASP A 202 30.85 -4.72 -10.98
N GLU A 203 30.28 -4.12 -9.93
CA GLU A 203 28.87 -4.30 -9.58
C GLU A 203 28.32 -3.12 -8.76
N LEU A 204 27.05 -2.76 -9.03
CA LEU A 204 26.18 -2.04 -8.11
C LEU A 204 25.03 -2.99 -7.73
N ALA A 205 25.22 -3.70 -6.63
CA ALA A 205 24.27 -4.77 -6.24
C ALA A 205 22.92 -4.25 -5.75
N THR A 206 22.87 -2.98 -5.35
CA THR A 206 21.69 -2.30 -4.79
C THR A 206 21.63 -0.90 -5.35
N ASP A 207 20.50 -0.50 -5.90
CA ASP A 207 20.29 0.88 -6.27
C ASP A 207 19.96 1.69 -5.01
N ILE A 208 20.49 2.91 -4.95
CA ILE A 208 20.31 3.82 -3.82
C ILE A 208 19.74 5.13 -4.34
N GLU A 209 18.65 5.59 -3.77
CA GLU A 209 18.11 6.93 -4.03
C GLU A 209 18.07 7.75 -2.75
N VAL A 210 18.63 8.96 -2.79
CA VAL A 210 18.59 9.95 -1.69
C VAL A 210 17.71 11.12 -2.12
N PHE A 211 16.67 11.41 -1.35
CA PHE A 211 15.73 12.50 -1.63
C PHE A 211 15.19 13.11 -0.33
N GLY A 212 15.26 14.43 -0.21
CA GLY A 212 14.89 15.12 1.03
C GLY A 212 15.67 14.60 2.24
N ASN A 213 14.96 14.09 3.24
CA ASN A 213 15.49 13.44 4.44
C ASN A 213 15.39 11.91 4.39
N LYS A 214 15.25 11.34 3.20
CA LYS A 214 15.01 9.91 2.99
C LYS A 214 16.09 9.27 2.14
N VAL A 215 16.28 7.99 2.38
CA VAL A 215 17.13 7.09 1.59
C VAL A 215 16.32 5.84 1.24
N ALA A 216 16.22 5.53 -0.03
CA ALA A 216 15.64 4.27 -0.50
C ALA A 216 16.75 3.36 -1.03
N LEU A 217 16.76 2.11 -0.59
CA LEU A 217 17.67 1.07 -1.04
C LEU A 217 16.83 0.03 -1.81
N PHE A 218 17.10 -0.18 -3.10
CA PHE A 218 16.35 -1.13 -3.94
C PHE A 218 17.22 -2.34 -4.25
N SER A 219 16.87 -3.47 -3.67
CA SER A 219 17.43 -4.77 -4.06
C SER A 219 16.66 -5.31 -5.29
N LEU A 220 17.31 -5.29 -6.44
CA LEU A 220 16.73 -5.69 -7.72
C LEU A 220 17.02 -7.18 -8.05
N ARG A 221 16.98 -8.04 -7.03
CA ARG A 221 17.08 -9.49 -7.21
C ARG A 221 15.82 -10.02 -7.87
N LYS A 222 15.98 -10.86 -8.91
CA LYS A 222 14.84 -11.41 -9.66
C LYS A 222 13.96 -12.34 -8.84
N ASP A 223 14.57 -13.10 -7.92
CA ASP A 223 13.93 -14.10 -7.06
C ASP A 223 13.24 -13.46 -5.83
N PHE A 224 13.82 -12.39 -5.29
CA PHE A 224 13.31 -11.71 -4.11
C PHE A 224 13.62 -10.21 -4.15
N PRO A 225 12.90 -9.43 -4.97
CA PRO A 225 13.07 -7.98 -5.00
C PRO A 225 12.46 -7.35 -3.74
N PHE A 226 13.14 -6.34 -3.18
CA PHE A 226 12.62 -5.58 -2.03
C PHE A 226 13.19 -4.18 -2.00
N ALA A 227 12.58 -3.29 -1.24
CA ALA A 227 13.13 -1.99 -0.90
C ALA A 227 13.17 -1.77 0.61
N VAL A 228 14.16 -1.01 1.06
CA VAL A 228 14.23 -0.47 2.41
C VAL A 228 14.17 1.05 2.32
N LEU A 229 13.20 1.66 3.00
CA LEU A 229 13.10 3.11 3.11
C LEU A 229 13.55 3.55 4.51
N ILE A 230 14.52 4.45 4.56
CA ILE A 230 15.05 5.04 5.79
C ILE A 230 14.69 6.53 5.79
N GLU A 231 13.94 6.97 6.81
CA GLU A 231 13.64 8.38 7.02
C GLU A 231 14.52 8.90 8.17
N ASP A 232 15.63 9.53 7.82
CA ASP A 232 16.58 10.15 8.75
C ASP A 232 17.43 11.21 8.04
N ALA A 233 17.39 12.43 8.56
CA ALA A 233 18.10 13.55 7.94
C ALA A 233 19.64 13.42 7.99
N GLY A 234 20.18 12.80 9.04
CA GLY A 234 21.61 12.57 9.20
C GLY A 234 22.15 11.57 8.19
N ILE A 235 21.47 10.42 8.06
CA ILE A 235 21.81 9.38 7.09
C ILE A 235 21.71 9.93 5.67
N ALA A 236 20.58 10.59 5.34
CA ALA A 236 20.37 11.16 4.01
C ALA A 236 21.45 12.22 3.67
N LYS A 237 21.77 13.10 4.62
CA LYS A 237 22.81 14.11 4.43
C LYS A 237 24.18 13.47 4.19
N THR A 238 24.55 12.46 4.98
CA THR A 238 25.84 11.77 4.84
C THR A 238 25.96 11.09 3.48
N LEU A 239 24.95 10.34 3.05
CA LEU A 239 24.95 9.68 1.75
C LEU A 239 24.93 10.68 0.60
N LYS A 240 24.17 11.77 0.71
CA LYS A 240 24.20 12.83 -0.28
C LYS A 240 25.59 13.47 -0.39
N THR A 241 26.28 13.68 0.71
CA THR A 241 27.67 14.20 0.70
C THR A 241 28.59 13.23 -0.03
N ALA A 242 28.57 11.95 0.30
CA ALA A 242 29.36 10.92 -0.37
C ALA A 242 29.04 10.84 -1.88
N TRP A 243 27.75 10.94 -2.23
CA TRP A 243 27.30 10.99 -3.61
C TRP A 243 27.88 12.21 -4.35
N THR A 244 27.81 13.39 -3.75
CA THR A 244 28.30 14.65 -4.34
C THR A 244 29.82 14.59 -4.59
N GLU A 245 30.59 14.12 -3.63
CA GLU A 245 32.05 13.95 -3.77
C GLU A 245 32.43 13.00 -4.91
N LEU A 246 31.65 11.92 -5.09
CA LEU A 246 31.84 11.00 -6.21
C LEU A 246 31.39 11.64 -7.52
N TRP A 247 30.22 12.26 -7.53
CA TRP A 247 29.67 12.95 -8.69
C TRP A 247 30.66 13.96 -9.27
N ASP A 248 31.27 14.80 -8.47
CA ASP A 248 32.17 15.87 -8.92
C ASP A 248 33.47 15.34 -9.54
N ARG A 249 33.82 14.08 -9.26
CA ARG A 249 35.00 13.40 -9.86
C ARG A 249 34.69 12.69 -11.18
N LEU A 250 33.41 12.48 -11.49
CA LEU A 250 33.01 11.78 -12.71
C LEU A 250 32.75 12.78 -13.84
N GLU A 251 33.04 12.38 -15.08
CA GLU A 251 32.72 13.19 -16.26
C GLU A 251 31.23 13.12 -16.62
N SER A 252 30.70 14.19 -17.19
CA SER A 252 29.32 14.22 -17.66
C SER A 252 29.10 13.25 -18.81
N ALA A 253 28.04 12.46 -18.75
CA ALA A 253 27.64 11.54 -19.82
C ALA A 253 27.24 12.25 -21.14
N SER A 254 27.09 13.58 -21.11
CA SER A 254 26.76 14.39 -22.29
C SER A 254 27.96 14.63 -23.22
N HIS A 255 29.15 14.24 -22.79
CA HIS A 255 30.40 14.43 -23.54
C HIS A 255 30.98 13.12 -24.06
N LEU A 256 30.31 12.00 -23.92
CA LEU A 256 30.68 10.68 -24.41
C LEU A 256 29.73 10.21 -25.50
#